data_8beef5aa98654632a6525a7013a87a73
#
_entry.id   8beef5aa98654632a6525a7013a87a73
#
_cell.length_a   1.000
_cell.length_b   1.000
_cell.length_c   1.000
_cell.angle_alpha   90.00
_cell.angle_beta   90.00
_cell.angle_gamma   90.00
#
_symmetry.space_group_name_H-M   'P 1'
#
loop_
_entity.id
_entity.type
_entity.pdbx_description
1 polymer ?
#
loop_
_entity_poly.entity_id
_entity_poly.type
_entity_poly.pdbx_seq_one_letter_code
_entity_poly.pdbx_strand_id
1 'polypeptide(L)'
;MKLVVTDGATLSGGGVSLDIFSQFGEVQIYDLTAPEQLAERVSDADGILCNKTPIPAELFDRCPKLRYVGECATGYNNIDIAAAKAHGVTVCNVADYSTDAVAQHTFALILHHYSRVAQYDAAVRQGAWKQAKTFCIMPYPMQELAGKTLAVVGYGSIGKKVAA
;
A
#
# COMPACT_ATOMS: atom_id res chain seq x y z
N MET A 1 2.85 -26.96 7.28
CA MET A 1 2.56 -25.62 7.81
C MET A 1 1.28 -25.14 7.13
N LYS A 2 0.35 -24.57 7.90
CA LYS A 2 -0.85 -23.96 7.36
C LYS A 2 -0.73 -22.44 7.40
N LEU A 3 -0.77 -21.82 6.23
CA LEU A 3 -0.77 -20.36 6.08
C LEU A 3 -2.18 -19.88 5.72
N VAL A 4 -2.61 -18.78 6.32
CA VAL A 4 -3.87 -18.13 6.00
C VAL A 4 -3.59 -16.71 5.52
N VAL A 5 -4.01 -16.40 4.30
CA VAL A 5 -4.02 -15.03 3.76
C VAL A 5 -5.38 -14.43 4.06
N THR A 6 -5.42 -13.38 4.85
CA THR A 6 -6.68 -12.83 5.39
C THR A 6 -7.36 -11.81 4.47
N ASP A 7 -6.61 -11.20 3.56
CA ASP A 7 -7.10 -10.10 2.70
C ASP A 7 -6.39 -10.10 1.34
N GLY A 8 -6.40 -11.24 0.66
CA GLY A 8 -5.75 -11.48 -0.63
C GLY A 8 -6.10 -10.47 -1.71
N ALA A 9 -7.34 -9.97 -1.72
CA ALA A 9 -7.76 -8.94 -2.68
C ALA A 9 -6.94 -7.64 -2.56
N THR A 10 -6.35 -7.36 -1.38
CA THR A 10 -5.50 -6.18 -1.18
C THR A 10 -4.04 -6.42 -1.55
N LEU A 11 -3.64 -7.67 -1.78
CA LEU A 11 -2.28 -8.07 -2.11
C LEU A 11 -2.07 -8.27 -3.61
N SER A 12 -3.01 -8.96 -4.26
CA SER A 12 -2.82 -9.38 -5.65
C SER A 12 -2.93 -8.23 -6.65
N GLY A 13 -3.72 -7.19 -6.35
CA GLY A 13 -3.90 -6.03 -7.25
C GLY A 13 -4.17 -6.40 -8.73
N GLY A 14 -4.52 -7.66 -8.98
CA GLY A 14 -4.73 -8.23 -10.32
C GLY A 14 -3.47 -8.66 -11.07
N GLY A 15 -2.28 -8.58 -10.48
CA GLY A 15 -1.02 -8.88 -11.20
C GLY A 15 -0.07 -9.85 -10.51
N VAL A 16 -0.30 -10.20 -9.24
CA VAL A 16 0.58 -11.10 -8.47
C VAL A 16 -0.19 -12.34 -8.07
N SER A 17 0.32 -13.53 -8.44
CA SER A 17 -0.22 -14.80 -7.92
C SER A 17 0.25 -15.03 -6.49
N LEU A 18 -0.70 -15.34 -5.60
CA LEU A 18 -0.42 -15.75 -4.22
C LEU A 18 -0.08 -17.25 -4.12
N ASP A 19 -0.14 -18.00 -5.23
CA ASP A 19 0.20 -19.42 -5.29
C ASP A 19 1.65 -19.70 -4.89
N ILE A 20 2.51 -18.68 -4.98
CA ILE A 20 3.91 -18.76 -4.54
C ILE A 20 4.02 -19.21 -3.08
N PHE A 21 3.04 -18.94 -2.24
CA PHE A 21 3.06 -19.33 -0.84
C PHE A 21 2.82 -20.83 -0.63
N SER A 22 2.28 -21.57 -1.63
CA SER A 22 2.05 -23.01 -1.56
C SER A 22 3.35 -23.82 -1.38
N GLN A 23 4.51 -23.25 -1.73
CA GLN A 23 5.81 -23.85 -1.47
C GLN A 23 6.10 -24.06 0.03
N PHE A 24 5.41 -23.35 0.91
CA PHE A 24 5.60 -23.42 2.36
C PHE A 24 4.60 -24.37 3.05
N GLY A 25 3.60 -24.89 2.33
CA GLY A 25 2.61 -25.82 2.84
C GLY A 25 1.20 -25.54 2.34
N GLU A 26 0.21 -25.90 3.14
CA GLU A 26 -1.20 -25.60 2.86
C GLU A 26 -1.43 -24.09 2.95
N VAL A 27 -2.07 -23.51 1.93
CA VAL A 27 -2.40 -22.08 1.91
C VAL A 27 -3.89 -21.90 1.71
N GLN A 28 -4.52 -21.18 2.62
CA GLN A 28 -5.90 -20.76 2.50
C GLN A 28 -5.96 -19.25 2.26
N ILE A 29 -6.60 -18.83 1.18
CA ILE A 29 -6.68 -17.43 0.79
C ILE A 29 -8.12 -16.97 0.90
N TYR A 30 -8.34 -15.88 1.64
CA TYR A 30 -9.59 -15.15 1.68
C TYR A 30 -9.41 -13.81 0.99
N ASP A 31 -10.35 -13.41 0.16
CA ASP A 31 -10.31 -12.10 -0.50
C ASP A 31 -10.31 -10.96 0.52
N LEU A 32 -11.25 -11.01 1.47
CA LEU A 32 -11.33 -10.11 2.61
C LEU A 32 -11.86 -10.90 3.82
N THR A 33 -11.41 -10.52 5.01
CA THR A 33 -11.85 -11.11 6.28
C THR A 33 -12.47 -10.05 7.16
N ALA A 34 -13.76 -10.21 7.49
CA ALA A 34 -14.42 -9.36 8.46
C ALA A 34 -13.93 -9.67 9.88
N PRO A 35 -13.94 -8.69 10.80
CA PRO A 35 -13.42 -8.89 12.17
C PRO A 35 -14.02 -10.09 12.89
N GLU A 36 -15.31 -10.33 12.75
CA GLU A 36 -16.05 -11.44 13.37
C GLU A 36 -15.67 -12.82 12.81
N GLN A 37 -15.12 -12.88 11.60
CA GLN A 37 -14.69 -14.11 10.92
C GLN A 37 -13.22 -14.45 11.18
N LEU A 38 -12.43 -13.44 11.61
CA LEU A 38 -10.98 -13.57 11.66
C LEU A 38 -10.55 -14.75 12.54
N ALA A 39 -11.02 -14.80 13.75
CA ALA A 39 -10.60 -15.82 14.71
C ALA A 39 -10.98 -17.25 14.26
N GLU A 40 -12.11 -17.45 13.62
CA GLU A 40 -12.51 -18.74 13.07
C GLU A 40 -11.58 -19.15 11.94
N ARG A 41 -11.30 -18.23 11.01
CA ARG A 41 -10.49 -18.49 9.82
C ARG A 41 -9.04 -18.83 10.11
N VAL A 42 -8.48 -18.28 11.20
CA VAL A 42 -7.07 -18.47 11.54
C VAL A 42 -6.82 -19.34 12.77
N SER A 43 -7.88 -19.95 13.35
CA SER A 43 -7.83 -20.70 14.62
C SER A 43 -6.80 -21.84 14.64
N ASP A 44 -6.53 -22.47 13.51
CA ASP A 44 -5.60 -23.59 13.35
C ASP A 44 -4.38 -23.24 12.47
N ALA A 45 -4.20 -21.96 12.12
CA ALA A 45 -3.10 -21.51 11.31
C ALA A 45 -1.76 -21.54 12.07
N ASP A 46 -0.70 -21.92 11.38
CA ASP A 46 0.69 -21.75 11.82
C ASP A 46 1.22 -20.36 11.51
N GLY A 47 0.71 -19.74 10.43
CA GLY A 47 1.08 -18.40 10.01
C GLY A 47 -0.07 -17.64 9.36
N ILE A 48 -0.08 -16.32 9.57
CA ILE A 48 -1.01 -15.37 8.93
C ILE A 48 -0.21 -14.47 7.99
N LEU A 49 -0.75 -14.22 6.80
CA LEU A 49 -0.31 -13.15 5.91
C LEU A 49 -1.46 -12.15 5.79
N CYS A 50 -1.18 -10.89 6.11
CA CYS A 50 -2.16 -9.81 6.07
C CYS A 50 -1.56 -8.52 5.47
N ASN A 51 -2.41 -7.58 5.11
CA ASN A 51 -2.04 -6.26 4.64
C ASN A 51 -2.89 -5.16 5.31
N LYS A 52 -4.20 -5.38 5.41
CA LYS A 52 -5.14 -4.41 6.00
C LYS A 52 -5.97 -4.99 7.13
N THR A 53 -5.96 -6.31 7.29
CA THR A 53 -6.69 -6.99 8.36
C THR A 53 -6.09 -6.63 9.71
N PRO A 54 -6.87 -6.11 10.67
CA PRO A 54 -6.41 -5.91 12.04
C PRO A 54 -6.12 -7.25 12.72
N ILE A 55 -5.00 -7.35 13.43
CA ILE A 55 -4.60 -8.50 14.24
C ILE A 55 -4.53 -8.04 15.70
N PRO A 56 -5.64 -8.07 16.44
CA PRO A 56 -5.72 -7.57 17.80
C PRO A 56 -5.18 -8.56 18.81
N ALA A 57 -4.92 -8.09 20.03
CA ALA A 57 -4.32 -8.88 21.12
C ALA A 57 -5.09 -10.17 21.44
N GLU A 58 -6.41 -10.11 21.50
CA GLU A 58 -7.28 -11.24 21.81
C GLU A 58 -7.24 -12.38 20.78
N LEU A 59 -6.72 -12.12 19.59
CA LEU A 59 -6.57 -13.15 18.57
C LEU A 59 -5.51 -14.18 18.97
N PHE A 60 -4.43 -13.73 19.58
CA PHE A 60 -3.31 -14.61 19.93
C PHE A 60 -3.69 -15.68 20.96
N ASP A 61 -4.58 -15.37 21.90
CA ASP A 61 -5.14 -16.31 22.86
C ASP A 61 -5.96 -17.45 22.19
N ARG A 62 -6.56 -17.12 21.03
CA ARG A 62 -7.43 -18.04 20.28
C ARG A 62 -6.70 -18.88 19.24
N CYS A 63 -5.41 -18.60 18.97
CA CYS A 63 -4.63 -19.21 17.94
C CYS A 63 -3.35 -19.87 18.49
N PRO A 64 -3.44 -20.98 19.26
CA PRO A 64 -2.31 -21.54 20.00
C PRO A 64 -1.21 -22.13 19.09
N LYS A 65 -1.51 -22.38 17.83
CA LYS A 65 -0.53 -22.86 16.84
C LYS A 65 0.21 -21.74 16.12
N LEU A 66 -0.28 -20.50 16.23
CA LEU A 66 0.27 -19.37 15.48
C LEU A 66 1.72 -19.11 15.91
N ARG A 67 2.61 -19.03 14.94
CA ARG A 67 4.05 -18.76 15.10
C ARG A 67 4.53 -17.55 14.32
N TYR A 68 3.77 -17.15 13.30
CA TYR A 68 4.20 -16.13 12.36
C TYR A 68 3.04 -15.25 11.93
N VAL A 69 3.28 -13.93 11.85
CA VAL A 69 2.41 -12.97 11.17
C VAL A 69 3.26 -12.14 10.21
N GLY A 70 2.99 -12.26 8.92
CA GLY A 70 3.61 -11.49 7.85
C GLY A 70 2.71 -10.35 7.42
N GLU A 71 3.12 -9.12 7.72
CA GLU A 71 2.50 -7.93 7.17
C GLU A 71 3.05 -7.66 5.78
N CYS A 72 2.20 -7.74 4.76
CA CYS A 72 2.56 -7.51 3.36
C CYS A 72 2.58 -6.01 3.00
N ALA A 73 3.00 -5.19 3.93
CA ALA A 73 3.14 -3.75 3.81
C ALA A 73 4.32 -3.22 4.62
N THR A 74 4.64 -1.94 4.47
CA THR A 74 5.66 -1.27 5.29
C THR A 74 5.14 -0.96 6.71
N GLY A 75 3.91 -0.43 6.81
CA GLY A 75 3.27 -0.12 8.10
C GLY A 75 2.65 -1.36 8.72
N TYR A 76 2.77 -1.53 10.02
CA TYR A 76 2.29 -2.69 10.79
C TYR A 76 1.46 -2.31 12.03
N ASN A 77 0.90 -1.11 12.06
CA ASN A 77 0.08 -0.63 13.19
C ASN A 77 -1.29 -1.31 13.31
N ASN A 78 -1.66 -2.13 12.35
CA ASN A 78 -2.82 -3.04 12.40
C ASN A 78 -2.55 -4.31 13.21
N ILE A 79 -1.30 -4.55 13.67
CA ILE A 79 -0.91 -5.75 14.45
C ILE A 79 -0.52 -5.34 15.87
N ASP A 80 -1.07 -6.00 16.87
CA ASP A 80 -0.62 -5.84 18.26
C ASP A 80 0.72 -6.56 18.47
N ILE A 81 1.81 -5.82 18.33
CA ILE A 81 3.18 -6.34 18.44
C ILE A 81 3.50 -6.78 19.87
N ALA A 82 2.95 -6.12 20.88
CA ALA A 82 3.20 -6.47 22.28
C ALA A 82 2.58 -7.83 22.61
N ALA A 83 1.34 -8.06 22.18
CA ALA A 83 0.65 -9.34 22.35
C ALA A 83 1.32 -10.45 21.53
N ALA A 84 1.69 -10.20 20.27
CA ALA A 84 2.42 -11.16 19.44
C ALA A 84 3.71 -11.64 20.14
N LYS A 85 4.50 -10.69 20.66
CA LYS A 85 5.73 -11.00 21.41
C LYS A 85 5.46 -11.82 22.67
N ALA A 86 4.42 -11.49 23.43
CA ALA A 86 4.05 -12.23 24.65
C ALA A 86 3.68 -13.68 24.35
N HIS A 87 3.09 -13.96 23.18
CA HIS A 87 2.73 -15.31 22.72
C HIS A 87 3.83 -16.01 21.91
N GLY A 88 5.01 -15.42 21.79
CA GLY A 88 6.14 -16.01 21.03
C GLY A 88 5.90 -16.04 19.52
N VAL A 89 5.02 -15.16 19.00
CA VAL A 89 4.73 -15.04 17.56
C VAL A 89 5.68 -14.04 16.92
N THR A 90 6.36 -14.48 15.87
CA THR A 90 7.25 -13.60 15.07
C THR A 90 6.42 -12.76 14.12
N VAL A 91 6.63 -11.45 14.14
CA VAL A 91 6.01 -10.51 13.20
C VAL A 91 7.06 -9.94 12.27
N CYS A 92 6.80 -10.00 10.96
CA CYS A 92 7.65 -9.40 9.93
C CYS A 92 6.80 -8.49 9.04
N ASN A 93 7.43 -7.45 8.52
CA ASN A 93 6.85 -6.56 7.52
C ASN A 93 7.77 -6.45 6.30
N VAL A 94 7.37 -5.71 5.27
CA VAL A 94 8.18 -5.44 4.09
C VAL A 94 8.62 -3.97 4.12
N ALA A 95 9.80 -3.72 4.69
CA ALA A 95 10.35 -2.38 4.76
C ALA A 95 10.81 -1.87 3.38
N ASP A 96 10.69 -0.57 3.18
CA ASP A 96 11.31 0.21 2.07
C ASP A 96 10.90 -0.17 0.63
N TYR A 97 10.07 -1.20 0.40
CA TYR A 97 9.69 -1.66 -0.95
C TYR A 97 9.00 -0.59 -1.79
N SER A 98 8.28 0.32 -1.16
CA SER A 98 7.48 1.35 -1.84
C SER A 98 8.17 2.73 -1.90
N THR A 99 9.38 2.87 -1.38
CA THR A 99 10.06 4.17 -1.21
C THR A 99 10.16 4.93 -2.52
N ASP A 100 10.64 4.30 -3.58
CA ASP A 100 10.78 4.93 -4.89
C ASP A 100 9.42 5.21 -5.54
N ALA A 101 8.48 4.26 -5.45
CA ALA A 101 7.14 4.41 -6.02
C ALA A 101 6.35 5.55 -5.37
N VAL A 102 6.41 5.68 -4.04
CA VAL A 102 5.72 6.77 -3.32
C VAL A 102 6.36 8.12 -3.61
N ALA A 103 7.70 8.20 -3.65
CA ALA A 103 8.39 9.44 -4.02
C ALA A 103 8.02 9.86 -5.44
N GLN A 104 8.05 8.96 -6.40
CA GLN A 104 7.63 9.21 -7.79
C GLN A 104 6.18 9.71 -7.85
N HIS A 105 5.26 9.04 -7.14
CA HIS A 105 3.85 9.42 -7.15
C HIS A 105 3.61 10.79 -6.50
N THR A 106 4.38 11.13 -5.46
CA THR A 106 4.36 12.46 -4.83
C THR A 106 4.66 13.56 -5.85
N PHE A 107 5.73 13.40 -6.64
CA PHE A 107 6.07 14.35 -7.70
C PHE A 107 5.06 14.34 -8.85
N ALA A 108 4.50 13.18 -9.20
CA ALA A 108 3.44 13.11 -10.20
C ALA A 108 2.22 13.94 -9.81
N LEU A 109 1.80 13.90 -8.55
CA LEU A 109 0.69 14.72 -8.02
C LEU A 109 1.04 16.20 -8.01
N ILE A 110 2.24 16.57 -7.55
CA ILE A 110 2.71 17.95 -7.54
C ILE A 110 2.72 18.52 -8.96
N LEU A 111 3.37 17.83 -9.89
CA LEU A 111 3.45 18.26 -11.29
C LEU A 111 2.09 18.29 -11.97
N HIS A 112 1.21 17.33 -11.70
CA HIS A 112 -0.17 17.35 -12.20
C HIS A 112 -0.90 18.63 -11.77
N HIS A 113 -0.77 19.01 -10.49
CA HIS A 113 -1.40 20.22 -9.97
C HIS A 113 -0.85 21.50 -10.63
N TYR A 114 0.47 21.64 -10.67
CA TYR A 114 1.12 22.85 -11.19
C TYR A 114 1.02 22.98 -12.70
N SER A 115 1.21 21.89 -13.44
CA SER A 115 1.22 21.87 -14.91
C SER A 115 -0.16 21.72 -15.54
N ARG A 116 -1.21 21.48 -14.75
CA ARG A 116 -2.60 21.35 -15.24
C ARG A 116 -2.79 20.29 -16.34
N VAL A 117 -2.00 19.19 -16.29
CA VAL A 117 -1.91 18.20 -17.39
C VAL A 117 -3.28 17.70 -17.84
N ALA A 118 -4.15 17.29 -16.91
CA ALA A 118 -5.48 16.78 -17.26
C ALA A 118 -6.38 17.83 -17.93
N GLN A 119 -6.31 19.09 -17.47
CA GLN A 119 -7.11 20.17 -18.06
C GLN A 119 -6.63 20.47 -19.49
N TYR A 120 -5.32 20.50 -19.71
CA TYR A 120 -4.76 20.70 -21.06
C TYR A 120 -5.06 19.52 -21.98
N ASP A 121 -4.93 18.26 -21.50
CA ASP A 121 -5.32 17.08 -22.27
C ASP A 121 -6.79 17.13 -22.70
N ALA A 122 -7.68 17.46 -21.76
CA ALA A 122 -9.10 17.60 -22.05
C ALA A 122 -9.37 18.72 -23.08
N ALA A 123 -8.73 19.88 -22.94
CA ALA A 123 -8.86 20.97 -23.89
C ALA A 123 -8.40 20.59 -25.30
N VAL A 124 -7.26 19.90 -25.42
CA VAL A 124 -6.74 19.42 -26.70
C VAL A 124 -7.68 18.40 -27.34
N ARG A 125 -8.19 17.44 -26.58
CA ARG A 125 -9.18 16.45 -27.06
C ARG A 125 -10.49 17.08 -27.53
N GLN A 126 -10.89 18.19 -26.90
CA GLN A 126 -12.05 18.98 -27.32
C GLN A 126 -11.79 19.88 -28.52
N GLY A 127 -10.59 19.85 -29.07
CA GLY A 127 -10.23 20.56 -30.30
C GLY A 127 -9.71 21.99 -30.07
N ALA A 128 -9.38 22.38 -28.84
CA ALA A 128 -8.87 23.73 -28.55
C ALA A 128 -7.61 24.08 -29.36
N TRP A 129 -6.67 23.09 -29.49
CA TRP A 129 -5.49 23.28 -30.31
C TRP A 129 -5.81 23.48 -31.77
N LYS A 130 -6.74 22.70 -32.34
CA LYS A 130 -7.15 22.79 -33.74
C LYS A 130 -7.85 24.13 -34.08
N GLN A 131 -8.51 24.71 -33.09
CA GLN A 131 -9.23 26.00 -33.23
C GLN A 131 -8.37 27.21 -32.87
N ALA A 132 -7.15 27.01 -32.40
CA ALA A 132 -6.24 28.07 -32.02
C ALA A 132 -5.86 28.92 -33.24
N LYS A 133 -5.84 30.24 -33.05
CA LYS A 133 -5.41 31.20 -34.09
C LYS A 133 -3.89 31.31 -34.22
N THR A 134 -3.16 30.77 -33.25
CA THR A 134 -1.70 30.77 -33.18
C THR A 134 -1.22 29.36 -32.83
N PHE A 135 0.09 29.14 -32.81
CA PHE A 135 0.70 27.85 -32.47
C PHE A 135 0.73 27.58 -30.94
N CYS A 136 -0.07 28.28 -30.15
CA CYS A 136 -0.16 28.02 -28.70
C CYS A 136 -1.59 28.19 -28.19
N ILE A 137 -1.90 27.49 -27.09
CA ILE A 137 -3.11 27.67 -26.30
C ILE A 137 -2.74 27.83 -24.83
N MET A 138 -3.38 28.72 -24.12
CA MET A 138 -3.20 28.94 -22.68
C MET A 138 -4.54 29.06 -21.95
N PRO A 139 -5.41 28.04 -22.02
CA PRO A 139 -6.76 28.11 -21.44
C PRO A 139 -6.74 28.10 -19.91
N TYR A 140 -5.64 27.65 -19.30
CA TYR A 140 -5.49 27.56 -17.84
C TYR A 140 -4.15 28.14 -17.38
N PRO A 141 -4.13 28.86 -16.23
CA PRO A 141 -2.86 29.32 -15.66
C PRO A 141 -2.04 28.12 -15.17
N MET A 142 -0.80 28.06 -15.59
CA MET A 142 0.21 27.12 -15.07
C MET A 142 1.15 27.84 -14.11
N GLN A 143 1.78 27.12 -13.23
CA GLN A 143 2.78 27.64 -12.32
C GLN A 143 4.05 26.77 -12.42
N GLU A 144 5.20 27.42 -12.27
CA GLU A 144 6.49 26.72 -12.22
C GLU A 144 6.83 26.34 -10.76
N LEU A 145 7.60 25.28 -10.61
CA LEU A 145 8.17 24.89 -9.33
C LEU A 145 9.41 25.71 -8.96
N ALA A 146 10.00 26.36 -9.95
CA ALA A 146 11.19 27.19 -9.73
C ALA A 146 10.95 28.23 -8.64
N GLY A 147 11.85 28.30 -7.67
CA GLY A 147 11.75 29.21 -6.52
C GLY A 147 10.72 28.82 -5.46
N LYS A 148 10.02 27.68 -5.60
CA LYS A 148 9.11 27.19 -4.57
C LYS A 148 9.86 26.42 -3.49
N THR A 149 9.29 26.40 -2.30
CA THR A 149 9.79 25.59 -1.18
C THR A 149 8.87 24.41 -0.95
N LEU A 150 9.43 23.19 -0.95
CA LEU A 150 8.75 21.98 -0.56
C LEU A 150 9.06 21.67 0.91
N ALA A 151 8.04 21.62 1.75
CA ALA A 151 8.18 21.15 3.12
C ALA A 151 7.82 19.67 3.20
N VAL A 152 8.70 18.85 3.75
CA VAL A 152 8.50 17.43 3.96
C VAL A 152 8.27 17.17 5.45
N VAL A 153 7.05 16.74 5.82
CA VAL A 153 6.70 16.38 7.19
C VAL A 153 6.89 14.87 7.35
N GLY A 154 7.87 14.46 8.17
CA GLY A 154 8.32 13.07 8.29
C GLY A 154 9.56 12.81 7.42
N TYR A 155 10.69 12.49 8.06
CA TYR A 155 12.00 12.33 7.40
C TYR A 155 12.53 10.90 7.53
N GLY A 156 11.64 9.91 7.33
CA GLY A 156 11.98 8.49 7.17
C GLY A 156 12.46 8.19 5.74
N SER A 157 12.50 6.91 5.34
CA SER A 157 12.99 6.48 4.01
C SER A 157 12.28 7.22 2.87
N ILE A 158 10.96 7.28 2.89
CA ILE A 158 10.16 7.97 1.86
C ILE A 158 10.41 9.48 1.87
N GLY A 159 10.38 10.12 3.05
CA GLY A 159 10.60 11.56 3.15
C GLY A 159 11.98 11.99 2.68
N LYS A 160 13.02 11.22 2.99
CA LYS A 160 14.39 11.43 2.47
C LYS A 160 14.44 11.33 0.95
N LYS A 161 13.73 10.32 0.38
CA LYS A 161 13.69 10.12 -1.07
C LYS A 161 12.94 11.24 -1.80
N VAL A 162 11.87 11.75 -1.20
CA VAL A 162 11.14 12.92 -1.72
C VAL A 162 11.99 14.19 -1.66
N ALA A 163 12.84 14.31 -0.66
CA ALA A 163 13.69 15.51 -0.46
C ALA A 163 14.97 15.51 -1.31
N ALA A 164 15.40 14.35 -1.83
CA ALA A 164 16.62 14.20 -2.64
C ALA A 164 16.37 14.55 -4.10
#